data_c1ca2c1afa9d56425b63bda4e76a7d29
#
_entry.id   c1ca2c1afa9d56425b63bda4e76a7d29
#
_cell.length_a   1.000
_cell.length_b   1.000
_cell.length_c   1.000
_cell.angle_alpha   90.00
_cell.angle_beta   90.00
_cell.angle_gamma   90.00
#
_symmetry.space_group_name_H-M   'P 1'
#
loop_
_entity.id
_entity.type
_entity.pdbx_description
1 polymer ?
#
loop_
_entity_poly.entity_id
_entity_poly.type
_entity_poly.pdbx_seq_one_letter_code
_entity_poly.pdbx_strand_id
1 'polypeptide(L)'
;MKQKMRNTLCIYIYGIDLTKCSNFEFCLEQDNIQFNYDAVAHTSNQLVVEIPYDDAMKLKKGCARCQAYMQDEYGNSRATNVMTLQVEELIAKDGYKE
;
A
#
# COMPACT_ATOMS: atom_id res chain seq x y z
N MET A 1 -0.49 -7.17 -6.64
CA MET A 1 -1.75 -6.46 -6.97
C MET A 1 -2.00 -6.52 -8.48
N LYS A 2 -3.22 -6.32 -8.88
CA LYS A 2 -3.61 -6.25 -10.29
C LYS A 2 -3.74 -4.81 -10.73
N GLN A 3 -3.28 -4.47 -11.95
CA GLN A 3 -3.58 -3.17 -12.55
C GLN A 3 -5.06 -3.07 -12.94
N LYS A 4 -5.56 -1.86 -13.16
CA LYS A 4 -6.88 -1.58 -13.74
C LYS A 4 -8.07 -2.14 -12.95
N MET A 5 -7.91 -2.38 -11.66
CA MET A 5 -9.01 -2.77 -10.77
C MET A 5 -8.70 -2.33 -9.34
N ARG A 6 -9.74 -2.23 -8.51
CA ARG A 6 -9.56 -1.96 -7.10
C ARG A 6 -8.82 -3.12 -6.44
N ASN A 7 -7.89 -2.80 -5.55
CA ASN A 7 -7.12 -3.79 -4.79
C ASN A 7 -7.21 -3.51 -3.30
N THR A 8 -7.29 -4.57 -2.52
CA THR A 8 -7.09 -4.51 -1.08
C THR A 8 -5.76 -5.19 -0.77
N LEU A 9 -4.85 -4.44 -0.19
CA LEU A 9 -3.52 -4.95 0.16
C LEU A 9 -3.45 -5.21 1.66
N CYS A 10 -2.95 -6.39 2.01
CA CYS A 10 -2.63 -6.74 3.39
C CYS A 10 -1.11 -6.78 3.53
N ILE A 11 -0.57 -5.84 4.31
CA ILE A 11 0.87 -5.67 4.45
C ILE A 11 1.29 -6.14 5.83
N TYR A 12 2.15 -7.16 5.88
CA TYR A 12 2.70 -7.68 7.13
C TYR A 12 3.92 -6.86 7.52
N ILE A 13 3.93 -6.41 8.77
CA ILE A 13 5.03 -5.62 9.33
C ILE A 13 5.57 -6.35 10.55
N TYR A 14 6.86 -6.66 10.50
CA TYR A 14 7.55 -7.39 11.55
C TYR A 14 8.42 -6.44 12.38
N GLY A 15 8.56 -6.75 13.67
CA GLY A 15 9.42 -5.98 14.57
C GLY A 15 8.79 -4.74 15.16
N ILE A 16 7.55 -4.41 14.80
CA ILE A 16 6.79 -3.29 15.35
C ILE A 16 5.42 -3.79 15.77
N ASP A 17 5.01 -3.49 17.01
CA ASP A 17 3.65 -3.78 17.46
C ASP A 17 2.73 -2.64 17.04
N LEU A 18 1.91 -2.87 16.03
CA LEU A 18 1.04 -1.85 15.46
C LEU A 18 -0.09 -1.42 16.39
N THR A 19 -0.41 -2.22 17.41
CA THR A 19 -1.42 -1.83 18.40
C THR A 19 -0.96 -0.64 19.26
N LYS A 20 0.35 -0.40 19.31
CA LYS A 20 0.95 0.74 20.03
C LYS A 20 1.28 1.91 19.11
N CYS A 21 0.87 1.85 17.86
CA CYS A 21 1.16 2.86 16.85
C CYS A 21 -0.12 3.56 16.38
N SER A 22 0.08 4.70 15.72
CA SER A 22 -1.00 5.51 15.17
C SER A 22 -0.55 6.20 13.88
N ASN A 23 -1.48 6.88 13.20
CA ASN A 23 -1.22 7.67 11.99
C ASN A 23 -0.54 6.85 10.90
N PHE A 24 -1.13 5.71 10.56
CA PHE A 24 -0.59 4.82 9.54
C PHE A 24 -0.77 5.39 8.15
N GLU A 25 0.32 5.49 7.40
CA GLU A 25 0.32 5.87 5.99
C GLU A 25 1.06 4.83 5.18
N PHE A 26 0.63 4.66 3.93
CA PHE A 26 1.25 3.76 2.97
C PHE A 26 1.55 4.53 1.69
N CYS A 27 2.80 4.45 1.23
CA CYS A 27 3.24 5.10 0.00
C CYS A 27 3.52 4.04 -1.05
N LEU A 28 2.98 4.25 -2.24
CA LEU A 28 3.18 3.40 -3.41
C LEU A 28 3.78 4.24 -4.53
N GLU A 29 4.89 3.77 -5.12
CA GLU A 29 5.60 4.49 -6.16
C GLU A 29 5.91 3.56 -7.32
N GLN A 30 5.67 4.05 -8.53
CA GLN A 30 6.08 3.38 -9.76
C GLN A 30 6.48 4.45 -10.78
N ASP A 31 7.69 4.33 -11.33
CA ASP A 31 8.27 5.34 -12.21
C ASP A 31 8.25 6.71 -11.53
N ASN A 32 7.56 7.69 -12.10
CA ASN A 32 7.46 9.04 -11.54
C ASN A 32 6.09 9.29 -10.86
N ILE A 33 5.31 8.25 -10.64
CA ILE A 33 3.98 8.33 -10.04
C ILE A 33 4.07 7.87 -8.59
N GLN A 34 3.50 8.65 -7.68
CA GLN A 34 3.47 8.34 -6.25
C GLN A 34 2.07 8.53 -5.69
N PHE A 35 1.60 7.55 -4.94
CA PHE A 35 0.32 7.60 -4.25
C PHE A 35 0.53 7.38 -2.76
N ASN A 36 -0.25 8.10 -1.95
CA ASN A 36 -0.24 7.97 -0.50
C ASN A 36 -1.64 7.61 -0.02
N TYR A 37 -1.73 6.66 0.89
CA TYR A 37 -3.00 6.16 1.43
C TYR A 37 -2.94 6.05 2.94
N ASP A 38 -4.06 6.31 3.58
CA ASP A 38 -4.25 5.95 4.98
C ASP A 38 -4.64 4.47 5.06
N ALA A 39 -4.20 3.78 6.11
CA ALA A 39 -4.65 2.42 6.35
C ALA A 39 -6.12 2.43 6.76
N VAL A 40 -6.91 1.51 6.20
CA VAL A 40 -8.34 1.39 6.52
C VAL A 40 -8.57 0.50 7.74
N ALA A 41 -7.61 -0.36 8.06
CA ALA A 41 -7.65 -1.24 9.23
C ALA A 41 -6.25 -1.72 9.55
N HIS A 42 -6.05 -2.23 10.77
CA HIS A 42 -4.79 -2.88 11.16
C HIS A 42 -5.00 -3.87 12.29
N THR A 43 -4.06 -4.81 12.41
CA THR A 43 -3.89 -5.69 13.55
C THR A 43 -2.55 -5.40 14.21
N SER A 44 -2.07 -6.27 15.10
CA SER A 44 -0.75 -6.08 15.75
C SER A 44 0.42 -6.12 14.76
N ASN A 45 0.27 -6.76 13.61
CA ASN A 45 1.35 -6.97 12.63
C ASN A 45 0.94 -6.78 11.18
N GLN A 46 -0.26 -6.25 10.90
CA GLN A 46 -0.80 -6.17 9.55
C GLN A 46 -1.50 -4.84 9.33
N LEU A 47 -1.21 -4.21 8.21
CA LEU A 47 -1.96 -3.04 7.71
C LEU A 47 -2.81 -3.46 6.53
N VAL A 48 -4.02 -2.91 6.47
CA VAL A 48 -4.93 -3.10 5.33
C VAL A 48 -5.06 -1.75 4.60
N VAL A 49 -4.74 -1.76 3.32
CA VAL A 49 -4.77 -0.56 2.48
C VAL A 49 -5.59 -0.85 1.23
N GLU A 50 -6.43 0.09 0.84
CA GLU A 50 -7.22 -0.02 -0.38
C GLU A 50 -6.67 0.89 -1.46
N ILE A 51 -6.41 0.32 -2.65
CA ILE A 51 -5.96 1.04 -3.83
C ILE A 51 -7.18 1.20 -4.75
N PRO A 52 -7.66 2.42 -4.98
CA PRO A 52 -8.84 2.61 -5.82
C PRO A 52 -8.58 2.31 -7.29
N TYR A 53 -9.65 2.02 -8.02
CA TYR A 53 -9.60 1.71 -9.45
C TYR A 53 -8.85 2.80 -10.25
N ASP A 54 -9.14 4.07 -9.99
CA ASP A 54 -8.55 5.17 -10.75
C ASP A 54 -7.03 5.23 -10.61
N ASP A 55 -6.51 4.93 -9.42
CA ASP A 55 -5.07 4.89 -9.18
C ASP A 55 -4.45 3.65 -9.84
N ALA A 56 -5.11 2.51 -9.72
CA ALA A 56 -4.65 1.26 -10.34
C ALA A 56 -4.60 1.35 -11.87
N MET A 57 -5.45 2.19 -12.49
CA MET A 57 -5.40 2.45 -13.93
C MET A 57 -4.12 3.14 -14.36
N LYS A 58 -3.46 3.86 -13.46
CA LYS A 58 -2.22 4.59 -13.75
C LYS A 58 -0.97 3.74 -13.56
N LEU A 59 -1.10 2.55 -13.00
CA LEU A 59 0.01 1.65 -12.76
C LEU A 59 0.24 0.75 -13.97
N LYS A 60 1.51 0.43 -14.21
CA LYS A 60 1.92 -0.47 -15.29
C LYS A 60 2.29 -1.82 -14.71
N LYS A 61 2.17 -2.87 -15.53
CA LYS A 61 2.70 -4.18 -15.23
C LYS A 61 4.18 -4.08 -14.88
N GLY A 62 4.59 -4.69 -13.76
CA GLY A 62 5.98 -4.69 -13.32
C GLY A 62 6.10 -4.36 -11.84
N CYS A 63 7.30 -4.01 -11.42
CA CYS A 63 7.59 -3.73 -10.03
C CYS A 63 7.17 -2.31 -9.65
N ALA A 64 6.57 -2.17 -8.47
CA ALA A 64 6.37 -0.91 -7.79
C ALA A 64 7.09 -0.98 -6.44
N ARG A 65 7.41 0.18 -5.88
CA ARG A 65 8.04 0.28 -4.56
C ARG A 65 7.00 0.80 -3.57
N CYS A 66 7.05 0.29 -2.36
CA CYS A 66 6.13 0.76 -1.32
C CYS A 66 6.81 0.80 0.04
N GLN A 67 6.24 1.62 0.93
CA GLN A 67 6.76 1.81 2.28
C GLN A 67 5.60 2.26 3.18
N ALA A 68 5.58 1.79 4.41
CA ALA A 68 4.61 2.22 5.40
C ALA A 68 5.28 3.11 6.45
N TYR A 69 4.53 4.10 6.92
CA TYR A 69 4.95 5.03 7.98
C TYR A 69 3.94 5.01 9.11
N MET A 70 4.41 5.26 10.32
CA MET A 70 3.55 5.35 11.50
C MET A 70 4.25 6.12 12.61
N GLN A 71 3.51 6.46 13.65
CA GLN A 71 4.07 7.02 14.89
C GLN A 71 3.92 5.98 16.00
N ASP A 72 4.96 5.80 16.81
CA ASP A 72 4.91 4.90 17.95
C ASP A 72 4.20 5.54 19.15
N GLU A 73 4.10 4.82 20.27
CA GLU A 73 3.43 5.28 21.48
C GLU A 73 4.09 6.51 22.13
N TYR A 74 5.34 6.79 21.77
CA TYR A 74 6.09 7.95 22.27
C TYR A 74 6.07 9.12 21.28
N GLY A 75 5.33 9.02 20.18
CA GLY A 75 5.25 10.03 19.15
C GLY A 75 6.42 10.05 18.18
N ASN A 76 7.31 9.04 18.24
CA ASN A 76 8.42 8.93 17.30
C ASN A 76 7.94 8.35 15.97
N SER A 77 8.45 8.93 14.88
CA SER A 77 8.16 8.42 13.55
C SER A 77 8.91 7.11 13.28
N ARG A 78 8.19 6.16 12.69
CA ARG A 78 8.72 4.86 12.27
C ARG A 78 8.39 4.63 10.82
N ALA A 79 9.28 3.94 10.12
CA ALA A 79 9.05 3.54 8.73
C ALA A 79 9.53 2.12 8.53
N THR A 80 8.86 1.37 7.65
CA THR A 80 9.34 0.07 7.21
C THR A 80 10.48 0.25 6.23
N ASN A 81 11.19 -0.83 5.92
CA ASN A 81 12.06 -0.86 4.75
C ASN A 81 11.22 -0.69 3.49
N VAL A 82 11.86 -0.20 2.44
CA VAL A 82 11.21 -0.15 1.12
C VAL A 82 10.96 -1.58 0.65
N MET A 83 9.72 -1.86 0.29
CA MET A 83 9.27 -3.16 -0.19
C MET A 83 8.99 -3.09 -1.68
N THR A 84 9.11 -4.22 -2.36
CA THR A 84 8.75 -4.35 -3.76
C THR A 84 7.38 -4.99 -3.86
N LEU A 85 6.51 -4.39 -4.67
CA LEU A 85 5.17 -4.89 -4.96
C LEU A 85 5.07 -5.19 -6.45
N GLN A 86 4.64 -6.41 -6.78
CA GLN A 86 4.43 -6.80 -8.17
C GLN A 86 3.05 -6.35 -8.63
N VAL A 87 3.01 -5.54 -9.70
CA VAL A 87 1.77 -5.16 -10.38
C VAL A 87 1.57 -6.12 -11.54
N GLU A 88 0.51 -6.93 -11.46
CA GLU A 88 0.19 -7.94 -12.46
C GLU A 88 -0.75 -7.37 -13.51
N GLU A 89 -0.61 -7.87 -14.73
CA GLU A 89 -1.44 -7.48 -15.86
C GLU A 89 -2.89 -7.91 -15.67
N LEU A 90 -3.80 -7.02 -16.05
CA LEU A 90 -5.21 -7.33 -16.25
C LEU A 90 -5.51 -7.13 -17.75
N ILE A 91 -5.92 -8.19 -18.44
CA ILE A 91 -6.09 -8.13 -19.90
C ILE A 91 -7.34 -7.36 -20.35
N ALA A 92 -8.31 -7.12 -19.46
CA ALA A 92 -9.47 -6.29 -19.77
C ALA A 92 -9.02 -4.88 -20.13
N LYS A 93 -9.32 -4.41 -21.33
CA LYS A 93 -8.82 -3.15 -21.87
C LYS A 93 -9.15 -1.94 -20.98
N ASP A 94 -10.38 -1.86 -20.50
CA ASP A 94 -10.85 -0.76 -19.67
C ASP A 94 -10.82 -1.10 -18.17
N GLY A 95 -10.18 -2.20 -17.83
CA GLY A 95 -10.11 -2.68 -16.47
C GLY A 95 -11.41 -3.29 -15.97
N TYR A 96 -11.45 -3.54 -14.66
CA TYR A 96 -12.62 -4.05 -13.95
C TYR A 96 -12.99 -3.05 -12.87
N LYS A 97 -14.07 -2.32 -13.09
CA LYS A 97 -14.58 -1.34 -12.16
C LYS A 97 -15.84 -1.88 -11.48
N GLU A 98 -15.77 -2.03 -10.18
CA GLU A 98 -16.89 -2.47 -9.35
C GLU A 98 -17.91 -1.36 -9.12
#